data_947ce1fd781f6f7fd682c502f99a041c
#
_entry.id   947ce1fd781f6f7fd682c502f99a041c
#
_cell.length_a   1.000
_cell.length_b   1.000
_cell.length_c   1.000
_cell.angle_alpha   90.00
_cell.angle_beta   90.00
_cell.angle_gamma   90.00
#
_symmetry.space_group_name_H-M   'P 1'
#
loop_
_entity.id
_entity.type
_entity.pdbx_description
1 polymer ?
#
loop_
_entity_poly.entity_id
_entity_poly.type
_entity_poly.pdbx_seq_one_letter_code
_entity_poly.pdbx_strand_id
1 'polypeptide(L)'
;MTFSEFKNSVSKIEKIQLIGEKAHLEMAPNFRKKEIDRIDIASKNPKRAGVMALFYPNAAGETCLTLILRKTYKGVHSAQIGFPGGREEEEDRDLMETALRETHEEVGVA
;
A
#
# COMPACT_ATOMS: atom_id res chain seq x y z
N MET A 1 4.52 -17.96 -10.89
CA MET A 1 3.85 -17.13 -11.91
C MET A 1 4.88 -16.32 -12.67
N THR A 2 4.90 -16.45 -13.97
CA THR A 2 5.77 -15.61 -14.81
C THR A 2 5.28 -14.16 -14.78
N PHE A 3 6.18 -13.22 -15.05
CA PHE A 3 5.82 -11.82 -15.08
C PHE A 3 4.81 -11.47 -16.19
N SER A 4 4.87 -12.18 -17.31
CA SER A 4 3.87 -12.03 -18.38
C SER A 4 2.48 -12.47 -17.97
N GLU A 5 2.35 -13.62 -17.30
CA GLU A 5 1.08 -14.08 -16.74
C GLU A 5 0.54 -13.11 -15.71
N PHE A 6 1.39 -12.61 -14.83
CA PHE A 6 1.05 -11.61 -13.83
C PHE A 6 0.50 -10.33 -14.48
N LYS A 7 1.21 -9.76 -15.47
CA LYS A 7 0.74 -8.55 -16.19
C LYS A 7 -0.64 -8.74 -16.81
N ASN A 8 -0.88 -9.89 -17.42
CA ASN A 8 -2.18 -10.20 -18.00
C ASN A 8 -3.30 -10.28 -16.96
N SER A 9 -2.99 -10.80 -15.78
CA SER A 9 -3.95 -10.87 -14.68
C SER A 9 -4.24 -9.49 -14.09
N VAL A 10 -3.20 -8.69 -13.86
CA VAL A 10 -3.31 -7.34 -13.26
C VAL A 10 -4.06 -6.38 -14.16
N SER A 11 -3.93 -6.49 -15.50
CA SER A 11 -4.66 -5.62 -16.43
C SER A 11 -6.19 -5.70 -16.29
N LYS A 12 -6.70 -6.75 -15.66
CA LYS A 12 -8.14 -6.93 -15.42
C LYS A 12 -8.63 -6.20 -14.16
N ILE A 13 -7.72 -5.79 -13.28
CA ILE A 13 -8.04 -5.17 -11.99
C ILE A 13 -8.77 -3.84 -12.16
N GLU A 14 -8.44 -3.06 -13.19
CA GLU A 14 -9.10 -1.78 -13.46
C GLU A 14 -10.63 -1.89 -13.62
N LYS A 15 -11.11 -3.07 -13.99
CA LYS A 15 -12.54 -3.34 -14.21
C LYS A 15 -13.23 -3.94 -12.98
N ILE A 16 -12.48 -4.19 -11.90
CA ILE A 16 -12.99 -4.81 -10.69
C ILE A 16 -13.32 -3.73 -9.66
N GLN A 17 -14.53 -3.78 -9.12
CA GLN A 17 -14.89 -2.91 -8.00
C GLN A 17 -14.16 -3.36 -6.74
N LEU A 18 -13.54 -2.42 -6.05
CA LEU A 18 -12.88 -2.70 -4.77
C LEU A 18 -13.90 -3.05 -3.71
N ILE A 19 -13.64 -4.14 -2.97
CA ILE A 19 -14.51 -4.62 -1.89
C ILE A 19 -14.38 -3.70 -0.66
N GLY A 20 -13.19 -3.15 -0.42
CA GLY A 20 -12.93 -2.16 0.62
C GLY A 20 -13.23 -2.67 2.03
N GLU A 21 -13.94 -1.86 2.79
CA GLU A 21 -14.23 -2.08 4.21
C GLU A 21 -14.89 -3.43 4.50
N LYS A 22 -15.78 -3.90 3.62
CA LYS A 22 -16.46 -5.18 3.78
C LYS A 22 -15.49 -6.35 3.91
N ALA A 23 -14.45 -6.38 3.07
CA ALA A 23 -13.43 -7.43 3.13
C ALA A 23 -12.60 -7.36 4.43
N HIS A 24 -12.30 -6.16 4.89
CA HIS A 24 -11.60 -5.95 6.16
C HIS A 24 -12.42 -6.46 7.35
N LEU A 25 -13.71 -6.20 7.35
CA LEU A 25 -14.60 -6.59 8.44
C LEU A 25 -14.78 -8.10 8.56
N GLU A 26 -14.68 -8.86 7.48
CA GLU A 26 -14.77 -10.33 7.50
C GLU A 26 -13.66 -10.96 8.35
N MET A 27 -12.46 -10.37 8.36
CA MET A 27 -11.29 -10.87 9.08
C MET A 27 -11.04 -10.15 10.40
N ALA A 28 -11.80 -9.10 10.70
CA ALA A 28 -11.60 -8.31 11.91
C ALA A 28 -12.23 -8.98 13.13
N PRO A 29 -11.58 -8.89 14.32
CA PRO A 29 -12.20 -9.31 15.58
C PRO A 29 -13.47 -8.50 15.86
N ASN A 30 -14.44 -9.10 16.56
CA ASN A 30 -15.73 -8.46 16.81
C ASN A 30 -15.65 -7.11 17.53
N PHE A 31 -14.72 -6.95 18.48
CA PHE A 31 -14.52 -5.68 19.17
C PHE A 31 -14.02 -4.58 18.20
N ARG A 32 -13.20 -4.97 17.21
CA ARG A 32 -12.67 -4.04 16.21
C ARG A 32 -13.78 -3.52 15.28
N LYS A 33 -14.72 -4.38 14.92
CA LYS A 33 -15.89 -3.99 14.11
C LYS A 33 -16.70 -2.89 14.80
N LYS A 34 -16.94 -3.02 16.10
CA LYS A 34 -17.64 -2.02 16.89
C LYS A 34 -16.90 -0.69 16.98
N GLU A 35 -15.57 -0.74 17.09
CA GLU A 35 -14.73 0.47 17.07
C GLU A 35 -14.78 1.19 15.74
N ILE A 36 -14.69 0.44 14.63
CA ILE A 36 -14.73 1.00 13.27
C ILE A 36 -16.07 1.68 13.00
N ASP A 37 -17.19 1.08 13.41
CA ASP A 37 -18.52 1.65 13.23
C ASP A 37 -18.71 2.97 13.98
N ARG A 38 -17.94 3.23 15.03
CA ARG A 38 -17.97 4.46 15.83
C ARG A 38 -17.07 5.56 15.29
N ILE A 39 -16.19 5.25 14.34
CA ILE A 39 -15.21 6.19 13.82
C ILE A 39 -15.79 6.92 12.60
N ASP A 40 -15.99 8.22 12.73
CA ASP A 40 -16.14 9.12 11.59
C ASP A 40 -14.75 9.57 11.13
N ILE A 41 -14.23 8.93 10.08
CA ILE A 41 -12.89 9.19 9.56
C ILE A 41 -12.77 10.64 9.06
N ALA A 42 -13.80 11.18 8.43
CA ALA A 42 -13.78 12.53 7.89
C ALA A 42 -13.64 13.58 9.01
N SER A 43 -14.30 13.38 10.17
CA SER A 43 -14.23 14.32 11.30
C SER A 43 -12.88 14.33 12.01
N LYS A 44 -12.06 13.28 11.86
CA LYS A 44 -10.75 13.17 12.51
C LYS A 44 -9.62 13.82 11.72
N ASN A 45 -9.89 14.32 10.52
CA ASN A 45 -8.89 14.92 9.62
C ASN A 45 -7.61 14.07 9.55
N PRO A 46 -7.69 12.79 9.08
CA PRO A 46 -6.56 11.88 9.11
C PRO A 46 -5.45 12.34 8.17
N LYS A 47 -4.22 12.03 8.53
CA LYS A 47 -3.08 12.20 7.61
C LYS A 47 -3.18 11.16 6.50
N ARG A 48 -2.98 11.60 5.27
CA ARG A 48 -3.03 10.74 4.10
C ARG A 48 -1.64 10.21 3.76
N ALA A 49 -1.59 8.97 3.30
CA ALA A 49 -0.35 8.32 2.86
C ALA A 49 -0.62 7.45 1.64
N GLY A 50 0.39 7.29 0.80
CA GLY A 50 0.35 6.40 -0.35
C GLY A 50 1.41 5.32 -0.23
N VAL A 51 1.06 4.09 -0.56
CA VAL A 51 1.99 2.97 -0.63
C VAL A 51 1.94 2.33 -2.01
N MET A 52 3.03 1.69 -2.41
CA MET A 52 3.14 1.04 -3.71
C MET A 52 3.40 -0.45 -3.59
N ALA A 53 2.59 -1.27 -4.25
CA ALA A 53 2.90 -2.66 -4.52
C ALA A 53 3.71 -2.73 -5.82
N LEU A 54 5.03 -2.71 -5.71
CA LEU A 54 5.94 -2.70 -6.86
C LEU A 54 6.33 -4.12 -7.24
N PHE A 55 5.86 -4.58 -8.39
CA PHE A 55 6.16 -5.89 -8.94
C PHE A 55 7.19 -5.78 -10.05
N TYR A 56 8.09 -6.76 -10.13
CA TYR A 56 9.14 -6.80 -11.15
C TYR A 56 9.51 -8.25 -11.47
N PRO A 57 10.09 -8.53 -12.67
CA PRO A 57 10.61 -9.84 -12.96
C PRO A 57 12.02 -10.00 -12.40
N ASN A 58 12.34 -11.18 -11.84
CA ASN A 58 13.72 -11.55 -11.57
C ASN A 58 14.43 -12.01 -12.84
N ALA A 59 15.70 -12.43 -12.73
CA ALA A 59 16.49 -12.90 -13.85
C ALA A 59 15.90 -14.15 -14.55
N ALA A 60 15.10 -14.94 -13.84
CA ALA A 60 14.40 -16.09 -14.38
C ALA A 60 13.02 -15.76 -14.98
N GLY A 61 12.61 -14.50 -14.97
CA GLY A 61 11.29 -14.04 -15.47
C GLY A 61 10.14 -14.30 -14.51
N GLU A 62 10.42 -14.66 -13.26
CA GLU A 62 9.41 -14.86 -12.23
C GLU A 62 9.01 -13.54 -11.59
N THR A 63 7.77 -13.44 -11.17
CA THR A 63 7.23 -12.23 -10.52
C THR A 63 7.73 -12.09 -9.09
N CYS A 64 8.34 -10.96 -8.80
CA CYS A 64 8.78 -10.56 -7.45
C CYS A 64 8.05 -9.32 -6.99
N LEU A 65 7.93 -9.15 -5.68
CA LEU A 65 7.32 -8.01 -5.02
C LEU A 65 8.37 -7.31 -4.14
N THR A 66 8.46 -5.99 -4.25
CA THR A 66 9.37 -5.20 -3.41
C THR A 66 8.75 -4.93 -2.05
N LEU A 67 9.50 -5.30 -1.01
CA LEU A 67 9.20 -4.93 0.37
C LEU A 67 10.39 -4.21 0.97
N ILE A 68 10.15 -3.31 1.91
CA ILE A 68 11.21 -2.59 2.63
C ILE A 68 11.18 -2.97 4.11
N LEU A 69 12.36 -2.97 4.73
CA LEU A 69 12.49 -3.02 6.18
C LEU A 69 12.63 -1.59 6.69
N ARG A 70 11.64 -1.14 7.45
CA ARG A 70 11.63 0.21 8.00
C ARG A 70 12.73 0.38 9.04
N LYS A 71 13.34 1.58 9.08
CA LYS A 71 14.40 1.89 10.05
C LYS A 71 13.88 1.76 11.48
N THR A 72 14.73 1.27 12.36
CA THR A 72 14.46 1.24 13.80
C THR A 72 14.51 2.67 14.36
N TYR A 73 13.37 3.15 14.85
CA TYR A 73 13.26 4.43 15.55
C TYR A 73 12.20 4.32 16.65
N LYS A 74 12.13 5.29 17.52
CA LYS A 74 11.08 5.35 18.57
C LYS A 74 9.72 5.65 17.94
N GLY A 75 9.07 4.66 17.35
CA GLY A 75 7.78 4.81 16.69
C GLY A 75 7.03 3.49 16.57
N VAL A 76 5.75 3.59 16.29
CA VAL A 76 4.82 2.46 16.24
C VAL A 76 5.18 1.45 15.14
N HIS A 77 5.83 1.89 14.06
CA HIS A 77 6.15 1.07 12.89
C HIS A 77 7.63 0.82 12.69
N SER A 78 8.46 0.99 13.75
CA SER A 78 9.90 0.73 13.63
C SER A 78 10.19 -0.76 13.42
N ALA A 79 11.20 -1.07 12.59
CA ALA A 79 11.64 -2.43 12.27
C ALA A 79 10.57 -3.34 11.64
N GLN A 80 9.49 -2.78 11.09
CA GLN A 80 8.47 -3.55 10.37
C GLN A 80 8.81 -3.66 8.89
N ILE A 81 8.43 -4.79 8.30
CA ILE A 81 8.46 -5.01 6.85
C ILE A 81 7.15 -4.48 6.26
N GLY A 82 7.25 -3.74 5.17
CA GLY A 82 6.08 -3.19 4.50
C GLY A 82 6.34 -2.79 3.06
N PHE A 83 5.32 -2.27 2.41
CA PHE A 83 5.46 -1.69 1.08
C PHE A 83 6.19 -0.34 1.13
N PRO A 84 6.96 0.01 0.09
CA PRO A 84 7.47 1.37 -0.03
C PRO A 84 6.31 2.36 -0.08
N GLY A 85 6.48 3.51 0.56
CA GLY A 85 5.47 4.53 0.64
C GLY A 85 5.67 5.48 1.80
N GLY A 86 4.81 6.47 1.92
CA GLY A 86 4.88 7.47 2.98
C GLY A 86 3.74 8.49 2.91
N ARG A 87 3.92 9.55 3.69
CA ARG A 87 2.91 10.60 3.83
C ARG A 87 2.84 11.52 2.61
N GLU A 88 1.62 11.96 2.31
CA GLU A 88 1.36 13.01 1.33
C GLU A 88 2.04 14.31 1.74
N GLU A 89 2.69 14.97 0.81
CA GLU A 89 3.25 16.31 0.94
C GLU A 89 2.43 17.32 0.13
N GLU A 90 2.57 18.61 0.42
CA GLU A 90 1.80 19.66 -0.25
C GLU A 90 2.01 19.71 -1.76
N GLU A 91 3.19 19.34 -2.23
CA GLU A 91 3.54 19.32 -3.64
C GLU A 91 2.94 18.12 -4.40
N ASP A 92 2.50 17.08 -3.69
CA ASP A 92 1.90 15.91 -4.30
C ASP A 92 0.48 16.23 -4.78
N ARG A 93 0.21 16.00 -6.06
CA ARG A 93 -1.13 16.26 -6.64
C ARG A 93 -2.16 15.23 -6.19
N ASP A 94 -1.73 14.00 -5.93
CA ASP A 94 -2.57 12.89 -5.49
C ASP A 94 -1.74 11.83 -4.75
N LEU A 95 -2.39 10.82 -4.20
CA LEU A 95 -1.72 9.73 -3.49
C LEU A 95 -0.89 8.82 -4.40
N MET A 96 -1.20 8.76 -5.69
CA MET A 96 -0.37 8.04 -6.65
C MET A 96 1.00 8.72 -6.77
N GLU A 97 1.04 10.03 -6.87
CA GLU A 97 2.29 10.79 -6.91
C GLU A 97 3.08 10.65 -5.61
N THR A 98 2.40 10.65 -4.46
CA THR A 98 3.01 10.35 -3.15
C THR A 98 3.69 9.00 -3.16
N ALA A 99 2.99 7.95 -3.58
CA ALA A 99 3.53 6.59 -3.62
C ALA A 99 4.72 6.46 -4.57
N LEU A 100 4.67 7.11 -5.73
CA LEU A 100 5.78 7.15 -6.70
C LEU A 100 7.01 7.85 -6.13
N ARG A 101 6.83 9.03 -5.54
CA ARG A 101 7.91 9.81 -4.93
C ARG A 101 8.59 9.05 -3.80
N GLU A 102 7.82 8.53 -2.87
CA GLU A 102 8.34 7.77 -1.73
C GLU A 102 9.06 6.49 -2.17
N THR A 103 8.52 5.79 -3.16
CA THR A 103 9.16 4.59 -3.72
C THR A 103 10.51 4.93 -4.36
N HIS A 104 10.57 6.04 -5.09
CA HIS A 104 11.84 6.52 -5.66
C HIS A 104 12.87 6.82 -4.56
N GLU A 105 12.46 7.51 -3.51
CA GLU A 105 13.33 7.85 -2.38
C GLU A 105 13.84 6.62 -1.63
N GLU A 106 12.99 5.62 -1.41
CA GLU A 106 13.31 4.45 -0.59
C GLU A 106 14.04 3.34 -1.34
N VAL A 107 13.71 3.10 -2.60
CA VAL A 107 14.27 1.98 -3.38
C VAL A 107 14.97 2.40 -4.68
N GLY A 108 14.96 3.67 -5.03
CA GLY A 108 15.71 4.21 -6.17
C GLY A 108 15.11 3.93 -7.55
N VAL A 109 13.85 3.49 -7.62
CA VAL A 109 13.18 3.24 -8.89
C VAL A 109 12.52 4.53 -9.39
N ALA A 110 12.83 4.90 -10.62
CA ALA A 110 12.28 6.10 -11.25
C ALA A 110 10.87 5.86 -11.82
#